data_75c92b202c4dca050e4b41c48ecafdc6
#
_entry.id   75c92b202c4dca050e4b41c48ecafdc6
#
_cell.length_a   1.000
_cell.length_b   1.000
_cell.length_c   1.000
_cell.angle_alpha   90.00
_cell.angle_beta   90.00
_cell.angle_gamma   90.00
#
_symmetry.space_group_name_H-M   'P 1'
#
loop_
_entity.id
_entity.type
_entity.pdbx_description
1 polymer ?
#
loop_
_entity_poly.entity_id
_entity_poly.type
_entity_poly.pdbx_seq_one_letter_code
_entity_poly.pdbx_strand_id
1 'polypeptide(L)'
;YSELPVDGLKTGTSDSAGACFTGTVNKDGHRLITVVLGAKHDSQEDLSRFVETQKLMSYCYNSYSYETIKAGKAFKNAASLPVYHGKDLKVAVSSKNGTDVWLKSSVSSSNLVAKLSGDKKLYKDGGLVAPLKKGQTVGELSVKVKGQDLYYLDGATSIKLKAKTDKAVDKANVFVIAWRAIKGVFNR
;
A
#
# COMPACT_ATOMS: atom_id res chain seq x y z
N TYR A 1 -8.37 -19.34 28.84
CA TYR A 1 -9.09 -18.16 28.39
C TYR A 1 -8.45 -17.46 27.19
N SER A 2 -7.28 -17.81 26.77
CA SER A 2 -6.57 -17.03 25.74
C SER A 2 -5.85 -17.92 24.76
N GLU A 3 -6.42 -18.06 23.57
CA GLU A 3 -5.69 -18.60 22.43
C GLU A 3 -4.64 -17.61 21.88
N LEU A 4 -4.75 -16.32 22.26
CA LEU A 4 -3.84 -15.27 21.86
C LEU A 4 -2.98 -14.82 23.05
N PRO A 5 -1.65 -14.81 22.92
CA PRO A 5 -0.72 -14.41 23.98
C PRO A 5 -0.69 -12.87 24.09
N VAL A 6 -1.69 -12.31 24.78
CA VAL A 6 -1.74 -10.87 25.06
C VAL A 6 -0.58 -10.50 25.97
N ASP A 7 0.30 -9.61 25.53
CA ASP A 7 1.57 -9.26 26.17
C ASP A 7 1.61 -7.82 26.75
N GLY A 8 0.45 -7.21 26.93
CA GLY A 8 0.29 -5.88 27.54
C GLY A 8 -1.08 -5.29 27.18
N LEU A 9 -1.35 -4.02 27.49
CA LEU A 9 -0.43 -2.98 27.86
C LEU A 9 -0.83 -2.33 29.18
N LYS A 10 -2.09 -1.80 29.29
CA LYS A 10 -2.55 -0.99 30.42
C LYS A 10 -4.04 -1.17 30.68
N THR A 11 -4.38 -1.38 31.93
CA THR A 11 -5.76 -1.32 32.44
C THR A 11 -6.04 0.03 33.09
N GLY A 12 -7.29 0.40 33.13
CA GLY A 12 -7.80 1.52 33.90
C GLY A 12 -9.26 1.29 34.29
N THR A 13 -9.69 1.85 35.39
CA THR A 13 -11.09 1.79 35.85
C THR A 13 -11.43 3.09 36.53
N SER A 14 -12.61 3.63 36.23
CA SER A 14 -13.23 4.71 36.98
C SER A 14 -14.74 4.60 36.86
N ASP A 15 -15.45 5.24 37.80
CA ASP A 15 -16.93 5.21 37.82
C ASP A 15 -17.53 5.78 36.51
N SER A 16 -16.92 6.79 35.94
CA SER A 16 -17.39 7.42 34.70
C SER A 16 -16.96 6.70 33.43
N ALA A 17 -15.78 6.04 33.41
CA ALA A 17 -15.23 5.41 32.22
C ALA A 17 -15.46 3.90 32.15
N GLY A 18 -15.97 3.28 33.24
CA GLY A 18 -16.07 1.83 33.36
C GLY A 18 -14.70 1.15 33.36
N ALA A 19 -14.67 -0.13 33.04
CA ALA A 19 -13.44 -0.88 32.90
C ALA A 19 -12.82 -0.67 31.51
N CYS A 20 -11.57 -0.26 31.48
CA CYS A 20 -10.83 0.01 30.24
C CYS A 20 -9.58 -0.87 30.14
N PHE A 21 -9.21 -1.25 28.92
CA PHE A 21 -7.99 -1.98 28.64
C PHE A 21 -7.43 -1.64 27.27
N THR A 22 -6.17 -1.24 27.23
CA THR A 22 -5.38 -1.25 25.99
C THR A 22 -4.62 -2.56 25.96
N GLY A 23 -5.03 -3.45 25.04
CA GLY A 23 -4.42 -4.76 24.86
C GLY A 23 -3.48 -4.76 23.67
N THR A 24 -2.42 -5.57 23.74
CA THR A 24 -1.52 -5.81 22.62
C THR A 24 -1.15 -7.28 22.53
N VAL A 25 -0.95 -7.75 21.30
CA VAL A 25 -0.56 -9.12 20.98
C VAL A 25 0.32 -9.13 19.74
N ASN A 26 1.34 -9.96 19.74
CA ASN A 26 2.16 -10.24 18.57
C ASN A 26 2.00 -11.70 18.17
N LYS A 27 1.39 -11.96 17.03
CA LYS A 27 1.24 -13.30 16.46
C LYS A 27 1.93 -13.32 15.10
N ASP A 28 2.83 -14.28 14.91
CA ASP A 28 3.58 -14.48 13.65
C ASP A 28 4.33 -13.23 13.16
N GLY A 29 4.83 -12.40 14.09
CA GLY A 29 5.53 -11.16 13.79
C GLY A 29 4.60 -9.97 13.51
N HIS A 30 3.30 -10.15 13.57
CA HIS A 30 2.29 -9.11 13.29
C HIS A 30 1.60 -8.67 14.57
N ARG A 31 1.89 -7.44 14.99
CA ARG A 31 1.34 -6.86 16.22
C ARG A 31 -0.01 -6.20 15.98
N LEU A 32 -0.97 -6.54 16.83
CA LEU A 32 -2.23 -5.80 16.99
C LEU A 32 -2.20 -5.03 18.30
N ILE A 33 -2.86 -3.88 18.29
CA ILE A 33 -3.18 -3.07 19.46
C ILE A 33 -4.67 -2.82 19.45
N THR A 34 -5.32 -3.05 20.57
CA THR A 34 -6.76 -2.85 20.77
C THR A 34 -7.00 -1.92 21.94
N VAL A 35 -8.07 -1.16 21.87
CA VAL A 35 -8.53 -0.30 22.96
C VAL A 35 -9.99 -0.62 23.23
N VAL A 36 -10.27 -1.08 24.44
CA VAL A 36 -11.60 -1.32 24.97
C VAL A 36 -11.85 -0.28 26.04
N LEU A 37 -12.93 0.48 25.92
CA LEU A 37 -13.36 1.50 26.87
C LEU A 37 -14.79 1.19 27.32
N GLY A 38 -15.11 1.47 28.57
CA GLY A 38 -16.46 1.34 29.09
C GLY A 38 -16.96 -0.11 29.18
N ALA A 39 -16.09 -1.07 29.32
CA ALA A 39 -16.53 -2.44 29.59
C ALA A 39 -17.20 -2.53 30.96
N LYS A 40 -18.10 -3.52 31.10
CA LYS A 40 -18.79 -3.81 32.34
C LYS A 40 -17.77 -4.00 33.49
N HIS A 41 -18.14 -3.50 34.68
CA HIS A 41 -17.32 -3.60 35.88
C HIS A 41 -18.23 -3.70 37.12
N ASP A 42 -18.87 -4.87 37.28
CA ASP A 42 -19.75 -5.14 38.40
C ASP A 42 -19.00 -5.52 39.68
N SER A 43 -17.78 -6.02 39.55
CA SER A 43 -16.90 -6.37 40.67
C SER A 43 -15.41 -6.23 40.25
N GLN A 44 -14.50 -6.34 41.23
CA GLN A 44 -13.04 -6.34 40.94
C GLN A 44 -12.57 -7.55 40.13
N GLU A 45 -13.35 -8.65 40.16
CA GLU A 45 -13.06 -9.89 39.44
C GLU A 45 -13.67 -9.88 38.04
N ASP A 46 -14.37 -8.82 37.64
CA ASP A 46 -15.01 -8.71 36.29
C ASP A 46 -13.95 -8.66 35.19
N LEU A 47 -13.96 -9.69 34.34
CA LEU A 47 -13.03 -9.88 33.22
C LEU A 47 -13.55 -9.34 31.90
N SER A 48 -14.68 -8.64 31.87
CA SER A 48 -15.36 -8.18 30.64
C SER A 48 -14.40 -7.45 29.69
N ARG A 49 -13.55 -6.53 30.20
CA ARG A 49 -12.56 -5.81 29.38
C ARG A 49 -11.58 -6.75 28.64
N PHE A 50 -11.19 -7.86 29.26
CA PHE A 50 -10.28 -8.83 28.66
C PHE A 50 -11.00 -9.73 27.67
N VAL A 51 -12.23 -10.12 27.97
CA VAL A 51 -13.09 -10.90 27.06
C VAL A 51 -13.37 -10.13 25.77
N GLU A 52 -13.76 -8.86 25.88
CA GLU A 52 -13.98 -8.02 24.70
C GLU A 52 -12.68 -7.78 23.90
N THR A 53 -11.55 -7.61 24.56
CA THR A 53 -10.24 -7.53 23.91
C THR A 53 -9.93 -8.80 23.12
N GLN A 54 -10.13 -9.98 23.68
CA GLN A 54 -9.92 -11.26 23.01
C GLN A 54 -10.83 -11.43 21.79
N LYS A 55 -12.11 -11.08 21.92
CA LYS A 55 -13.05 -11.11 20.79
C LYS A 55 -12.59 -10.23 19.65
N LEU A 56 -12.18 -8.99 19.95
CA LEU A 56 -11.73 -8.02 18.96
C LEU A 56 -10.44 -8.48 18.27
N MET A 57 -9.45 -8.95 19.01
CA MET A 57 -8.20 -9.47 18.45
C MET A 57 -8.44 -10.71 17.59
N SER A 58 -9.25 -11.65 18.09
CA SER A 58 -9.61 -12.87 17.34
C SER A 58 -10.37 -12.52 16.05
N TYR A 59 -11.28 -11.55 16.10
CA TYR A 59 -11.96 -11.05 14.91
C TYR A 59 -10.94 -10.50 13.88
N CYS A 60 -9.97 -9.70 14.31
CA CYS A 60 -8.96 -9.15 13.40
C CYS A 60 -8.13 -10.26 12.72
N TYR A 61 -7.58 -11.20 13.49
CA TYR A 61 -6.77 -12.29 12.93
C TYR A 61 -7.56 -13.29 12.07
N ASN A 62 -8.85 -13.48 12.35
CA ASN A 62 -9.71 -14.38 11.57
C ASN A 62 -10.27 -13.72 10.30
N SER A 63 -10.47 -12.40 10.34
CA SER A 63 -11.13 -11.66 9.25
C SER A 63 -10.15 -11.00 8.28
N TYR A 64 -8.87 -10.92 8.63
CA TYR A 64 -7.84 -10.29 7.80
C TYR A 64 -6.64 -11.22 7.64
N SER A 65 -6.02 -11.14 6.47
CA SER A 65 -4.73 -11.76 6.17
C SER A 65 -3.66 -10.70 5.96
N TYR A 66 -2.43 -11.04 6.30
CA TYR A 66 -1.28 -10.18 6.10
C TYR A 66 -0.62 -10.50 4.77
N GLU A 67 -0.60 -9.54 3.86
CA GLU A 67 -0.09 -9.70 2.51
C GLU A 67 1.12 -8.81 2.27
N THR A 68 2.14 -9.38 1.64
CA THR A 68 3.35 -8.64 1.23
C THR A 68 3.28 -8.25 -0.24
N ILE A 69 3.26 -6.97 -0.52
CA ILE A 69 3.50 -6.42 -1.87
C ILE A 69 5.01 -6.38 -2.07
N LYS A 70 5.56 -7.33 -2.82
CA LYS A 70 7.00 -7.42 -3.06
C LYS A 70 7.52 -6.27 -3.93
N ALA A 71 8.76 -5.86 -3.72
CA ALA A 71 9.46 -4.99 -4.66
C ALA A 71 9.49 -5.63 -6.06
N GLY A 72 9.37 -4.84 -7.11
CA GLY A 72 9.25 -5.32 -8.50
C GLY A 72 7.82 -5.71 -8.90
N LYS A 73 6.81 -5.52 -8.04
CA LYS A 73 5.40 -5.76 -8.41
C LYS A 73 4.98 -4.82 -9.53
N ALA A 74 4.59 -5.40 -10.66
CA ALA A 74 3.90 -4.69 -11.74
C ALA A 74 2.39 -4.72 -11.52
N PHE A 75 1.71 -3.63 -11.87
CA PHE A 75 0.24 -3.51 -11.79
C PHE A 75 -0.31 -3.37 -13.20
N LYS A 76 -1.24 -4.24 -13.62
CA LYS A 76 -1.77 -4.29 -15.00
C LYS A 76 -2.25 -2.92 -15.52
N ASN A 77 -2.91 -2.15 -14.68
CA ASN A 77 -3.46 -0.83 -15.02
C ASN A 77 -2.45 0.32 -14.90
N ALA A 78 -1.22 0.04 -14.50
CA ALA A 78 -0.16 1.03 -14.28
C ALA A 78 1.22 0.46 -14.67
N ALA A 79 1.27 -0.32 -15.77
CA ALA A 79 2.41 -1.16 -16.12
C ALA A 79 3.48 -0.44 -16.94
N SER A 80 3.19 0.72 -17.54
CA SER A 80 4.15 1.43 -18.39
C SER A 80 3.91 2.93 -18.44
N LEU A 81 4.96 3.67 -18.77
CA LEU A 81 4.93 5.12 -19.03
C LEU A 81 5.44 5.41 -20.43
N PRO A 82 4.90 6.44 -21.12
CA PRO A 82 5.43 6.91 -22.40
C PRO A 82 6.83 7.50 -22.21
N VAL A 83 7.66 7.38 -23.25
CA VAL A 83 9.02 7.93 -23.25
C VAL A 83 9.18 8.94 -24.40
N TYR A 84 9.57 10.14 -24.03
CA TYR A 84 9.87 11.23 -24.96
C TYR A 84 11.30 11.10 -25.48
N HIS A 85 11.46 11.14 -26.79
CA HIS A 85 12.75 11.00 -27.50
C HIS A 85 13.53 9.70 -27.20
N GLY A 86 12.86 8.65 -26.69
CA GLY A 86 13.49 7.35 -26.47
C GLY A 86 13.53 6.48 -27.72
N LYS A 87 14.48 5.51 -27.78
CA LYS A 87 14.44 4.43 -28.76
C LYS A 87 13.13 3.65 -28.63
N ASP A 88 12.75 3.30 -27.42
CA ASP A 88 11.43 2.76 -27.08
C ASP A 88 10.45 3.91 -26.76
N LEU A 89 9.21 3.80 -27.25
CA LEU A 89 8.16 4.80 -26.99
C LEU A 89 7.50 4.64 -25.61
N LYS A 90 7.69 3.49 -24.96
CA LYS A 90 7.19 3.19 -23.63
C LYS A 90 8.24 2.43 -22.84
N VAL A 91 8.24 2.61 -21.53
CA VAL A 91 9.04 1.83 -20.59
C VAL A 91 8.12 1.17 -19.57
N ALA A 92 8.34 -0.13 -19.35
CA ALA A 92 7.65 -0.85 -18.28
C ALA A 92 8.11 -0.34 -16.91
N VAL A 93 7.19 -0.29 -15.97
CA VAL A 93 7.42 0.17 -14.60
C VAL A 93 6.88 -0.82 -13.58
N SER A 94 7.57 -0.90 -12.45
CA SER A 94 7.18 -1.69 -11.30
C SER A 94 7.43 -0.93 -9.99
N SER A 95 6.98 -1.49 -8.86
CA SER A 95 7.29 -0.91 -7.55
C SER A 95 8.77 -1.02 -7.24
N LYS A 96 9.38 0.07 -6.77
CA LYS A 96 10.80 0.09 -6.36
C LYS A 96 11.01 -0.60 -5.02
N ASN A 97 10.09 -0.41 -4.11
CA ASN A 97 10.06 -0.97 -2.77
C ASN A 97 8.84 -1.86 -2.58
N GLY A 98 8.91 -2.74 -1.61
CA GLY A 98 7.78 -3.52 -1.12
C GLY A 98 7.13 -2.83 0.08
N THR A 99 6.00 -3.37 0.49
CA THR A 99 5.31 -3.04 1.74
C THR A 99 4.34 -4.15 2.10
N ASP A 100 3.93 -4.15 3.34
CA ASP A 100 2.94 -5.09 3.85
C ASP A 100 1.60 -4.40 4.05
N VAL A 101 0.53 -5.17 3.97
CA VAL A 101 -0.84 -4.67 4.12
C VAL A 101 -1.76 -5.74 4.69
N TRP A 102 -2.64 -5.35 5.60
CA TRP A 102 -3.72 -6.20 6.06
C TRP A 102 -4.90 -6.14 5.08
N LEU A 103 -5.25 -7.28 4.50
CA LEU A 103 -6.39 -7.43 3.61
C LEU A 103 -7.48 -8.25 4.28
N LYS A 104 -8.74 -7.88 4.10
CA LYS A 104 -9.87 -8.74 4.46
C LYS A 104 -9.68 -10.11 3.82
N SER A 105 -10.02 -11.19 4.51
CA SER A 105 -9.88 -12.56 3.99
C SER A 105 -10.68 -12.83 2.70
N SER A 106 -11.67 -11.98 2.41
CA SER A 106 -12.44 -12.00 1.14
C SER A 106 -11.71 -11.27 -0.02
N VAL A 107 -10.55 -10.65 0.23
CA VAL A 107 -9.79 -9.86 -0.73
C VAL A 107 -8.42 -10.49 -0.92
N SER A 108 -7.91 -10.48 -2.14
CA SER A 108 -6.59 -11.01 -2.46
C SER A 108 -5.69 -9.97 -3.13
N SER A 109 -4.44 -10.31 -3.36
CA SER A 109 -3.48 -9.45 -4.08
C SER A 109 -3.92 -9.14 -5.53
N SER A 110 -4.88 -9.87 -6.10
CA SER A 110 -5.48 -9.56 -7.42
C SER A 110 -6.41 -8.35 -7.38
N ASN A 111 -6.91 -7.99 -6.20
CA ASN A 111 -7.76 -6.81 -5.99
C ASN A 111 -6.95 -5.50 -5.87
N LEU A 112 -5.62 -5.59 -5.85
CA LEU A 112 -4.76 -4.42 -5.80
C LEU A 112 -4.77 -3.69 -7.15
N VAL A 113 -5.13 -2.42 -7.14
CA VAL A 113 -5.14 -1.54 -8.31
C VAL A 113 -4.28 -0.32 -8.03
N ALA A 114 -3.44 0.06 -8.99
CA ALA A 114 -2.54 1.19 -8.83
C ALA A 114 -2.90 2.34 -9.79
N LYS A 115 -2.77 3.56 -9.31
CA LYS A 115 -2.70 4.76 -10.13
C LYS A 115 -1.24 5.20 -10.20
N LEU A 116 -0.69 5.26 -11.40
CA LEU A 116 0.68 5.71 -11.63
C LEU A 116 0.68 7.22 -11.89
N SER A 117 1.48 7.94 -11.11
CA SER A 117 1.77 9.35 -11.31
C SER A 117 3.25 9.51 -11.58
N GLY A 118 3.62 10.02 -12.77
CA GLY A 118 5.02 10.27 -13.12
C GLY A 118 5.60 11.48 -12.39
N ASP A 119 6.90 11.46 -12.14
CA ASP A 119 7.61 12.62 -11.62
C ASP A 119 7.65 13.73 -12.68
N LYS A 120 6.98 14.85 -12.41
CA LYS A 120 6.87 15.98 -13.33
C LYS A 120 8.22 16.53 -13.78
N LYS A 121 9.27 16.41 -12.95
CA LYS A 121 10.63 16.86 -13.28
C LYS A 121 11.29 16.03 -14.38
N LEU A 122 10.84 14.80 -14.58
CA LEU A 122 11.35 13.85 -15.57
C LEU A 122 10.48 13.81 -16.85
N TYR A 123 9.39 14.57 -16.89
CA TYR A 123 8.44 14.59 -18.00
C TYR A 123 8.60 15.79 -18.91
N LYS A 124 8.51 15.53 -20.20
CA LYS A 124 8.34 16.55 -21.24
C LYS A 124 7.38 16.01 -22.31
N ASP A 125 6.47 16.86 -22.80
CA ASP A 125 5.54 16.53 -23.89
C ASP A 125 4.80 15.19 -23.67
N GLY A 126 4.35 14.95 -22.41
CA GLY A 126 3.55 13.78 -22.04
C GLY A 126 4.35 12.48 -21.79
N GLY A 127 5.68 12.51 -21.84
CA GLY A 127 6.51 11.33 -21.60
C GLY A 127 7.76 11.58 -20.76
N LEU A 128 8.32 10.51 -20.22
CA LEU A 128 9.63 10.52 -19.53
C LEU A 128 10.74 10.85 -20.55
N VAL A 129 11.61 11.78 -20.21
CA VAL A 129 12.70 12.18 -21.11
C VAL A 129 13.83 11.13 -21.11
N ALA A 130 14.13 10.57 -22.29
CA ALA A 130 15.29 9.68 -22.47
C ALA A 130 16.61 10.46 -22.45
N PRO A 131 17.75 9.83 -21.99
CA PRO A 131 17.87 8.42 -21.66
C PRO A 131 17.36 8.08 -20.26
N LEU A 132 16.88 6.84 -20.07
CA LEU A 132 16.44 6.32 -18.78
C LEU A 132 17.31 5.15 -18.36
N LYS A 133 17.69 5.08 -17.09
CA LYS A 133 18.42 3.94 -16.52
C LYS A 133 17.46 2.88 -16.00
N LYS A 134 17.84 1.60 -16.04
CA LYS A 134 17.13 0.53 -15.35
C LYS A 134 17.10 0.81 -13.83
N GLY A 135 15.95 0.64 -13.19
CA GLY A 135 15.76 0.90 -11.76
C GLY A 135 15.64 2.38 -11.37
N GLN A 136 15.64 3.29 -12.36
CA GLN A 136 15.45 4.72 -12.10
C GLN A 136 14.06 4.98 -11.53
N THR A 137 13.98 5.74 -10.44
CA THR A 137 12.70 6.20 -9.91
C THR A 137 12.09 7.23 -10.86
N VAL A 138 10.85 6.99 -11.29
CA VAL A 138 10.18 7.79 -12.33
C VAL A 138 8.80 8.29 -11.91
N GLY A 139 8.39 8.00 -10.70
CA GLY A 139 7.09 8.44 -10.18
C GLY A 139 6.65 7.68 -8.95
N GLU A 140 5.36 7.74 -8.68
CA GLU A 140 4.67 7.10 -7.55
C GLU A 140 3.51 6.23 -8.03
N LEU A 141 3.38 5.07 -7.42
CA LEU A 141 2.22 4.19 -7.51
C LEU A 141 1.35 4.38 -6.27
N SER A 142 0.14 4.90 -6.46
CA SER A 142 -0.87 4.97 -5.41
C SER A 142 -1.76 3.73 -5.52
N VAL A 143 -1.59 2.78 -4.61
CA VAL A 143 -2.27 1.48 -4.66
C VAL A 143 -3.48 1.50 -3.75
N LYS A 144 -4.62 1.12 -4.28
CA LYS A 144 -5.88 0.90 -3.58
C LYS A 144 -6.28 -0.56 -3.66
N VAL A 145 -7.19 -0.97 -2.80
CA VAL A 145 -7.76 -2.33 -2.75
C VAL A 145 -9.21 -2.27 -3.17
N LYS A 146 -9.60 -3.02 -4.20
CA LYS A 146 -11.01 -3.17 -4.55
C LYS A 146 -11.71 -4.02 -3.49
N GLY A 147 -12.82 -3.53 -2.95
CA GLY A 147 -13.60 -4.22 -1.92
C GLY A 147 -13.13 -3.97 -0.48
N GLN A 148 -12.14 -3.10 -0.29
CA GLN A 148 -11.69 -2.69 1.03
C GLN A 148 -11.17 -1.25 1.01
N ASP A 149 -11.67 -0.42 1.91
CA ASP A 149 -11.07 0.89 2.16
C ASP A 149 -9.87 0.73 3.10
N LEU A 150 -8.83 1.50 2.82
CA LEU A 150 -7.63 1.57 3.64
C LEU A 150 -7.65 2.88 4.44
N TYR A 151 -7.35 2.77 5.72
CA TYR A 151 -7.26 3.92 6.63
C TYR A 151 -5.96 3.83 7.41
N TYR A 152 -5.11 4.83 7.25
CA TYR A 152 -3.85 4.96 7.96
C TYR A 152 -3.92 6.06 9.00
N LEU A 153 -3.08 5.98 10.03
CA LEU A 153 -3.04 6.96 11.12
C LEU A 153 -2.71 8.38 10.65
N ASP A 154 -2.00 8.51 9.54
CA ASP A 154 -1.69 9.78 8.88
C ASP A 154 -2.81 10.30 7.97
N GLY A 155 -3.97 9.62 7.95
CA GLY A 155 -5.11 9.94 7.10
C GLY A 155 -4.97 9.46 5.64
N ALA A 156 -3.91 8.76 5.29
CA ALA A 156 -3.78 8.20 3.95
C ALA A 156 -4.84 7.12 3.69
N THR A 157 -5.35 7.07 2.45
CA THR A 157 -6.36 6.10 1.99
C THR A 157 -5.83 5.20 0.86
N SER A 158 -4.53 5.21 0.65
CA SER A 158 -3.85 4.39 -0.35
C SER A 158 -2.41 4.11 0.05
N ILE A 159 -1.90 2.98 -0.40
CA ILE A 159 -0.50 2.61 -0.24
C ILE A 159 0.32 3.39 -1.27
N LYS A 160 1.40 4.06 -0.84
CA LYS A 160 2.30 4.79 -1.72
C LYS A 160 3.60 4.03 -1.93
N LEU A 161 3.87 3.66 -3.19
CA LEU A 161 5.08 2.97 -3.60
C LEU A 161 5.82 3.82 -4.65
N LYS A 162 7.14 3.85 -4.60
CA LYS A 162 7.93 4.47 -5.68
C LYS A 162 7.86 3.60 -6.93
N ALA A 163 7.64 4.22 -8.09
CA ALA A 163 7.70 3.57 -9.39
C ALA A 163 9.13 3.63 -9.95
N LYS A 164 9.63 2.51 -10.46
CA LYS A 164 10.93 2.42 -11.15
C LYS A 164 10.78 1.84 -12.55
N THR A 165 11.70 2.18 -13.43
CA THR A 165 11.85 1.57 -14.76
C THR A 165 12.35 0.14 -14.64
N ASP A 166 11.80 -0.78 -15.42
CA ASP A 166 12.24 -2.19 -15.43
C ASP A 166 13.41 -2.44 -16.40
N LYS A 167 13.60 -1.53 -17.38
CA LYS A 167 14.72 -1.54 -18.30
C LYS A 167 15.29 -0.14 -18.53
N ALA A 168 16.47 -0.05 -19.09
CA ALA A 168 17.02 1.19 -19.63
C ALA A 168 16.35 1.53 -20.97
N VAL A 169 16.26 2.81 -21.29
CA VAL A 169 15.81 3.30 -22.61
C VAL A 169 16.78 4.37 -23.08
N ASP A 170 17.50 4.07 -24.14
CA ASP A 170 18.40 5.04 -24.77
C ASP A 170 17.66 6.14 -25.51
N LYS A 171 18.32 7.26 -25.70
CA LYS A 171 17.82 8.32 -26.57
C LYS A 171 17.81 7.84 -28.02
N ALA A 172 16.74 8.13 -28.76
CA ALA A 172 16.69 7.90 -30.19
C ALA A 172 17.64 8.85 -30.93
N ASN A 173 18.10 8.46 -32.10
CA ASN A 173 18.90 9.36 -32.97
C ASN A 173 18.03 10.47 -33.54
N VAL A 174 18.65 11.57 -33.96
CA VAL A 174 17.97 12.77 -34.44
C VAL A 174 17.05 12.48 -35.63
N PHE A 175 17.44 11.58 -36.53
CA PHE A 175 16.65 11.21 -37.71
C PHE A 175 15.33 10.50 -37.30
N VAL A 176 15.38 9.59 -36.33
CA VAL A 176 14.18 8.91 -35.82
C VAL A 176 13.25 9.89 -35.11
N ILE A 177 13.80 10.83 -34.35
CA ILE A 177 13.01 11.86 -33.67
C ILE A 177 12.29 12.75 -34.71
N ALA A 178 13.03 13.25 -35.70
CA ALA A 178 12.48 14.08 -36.79
C ALA A 178 11.39 13.33 -37.57
N TRP A 179 11.64 12.07 -37.95
CA TRP A 179 10.70 11.23 -38.67
C TRP A 179 9.38 11.01 -37.87
N ARG A 180 9.49 10.77 -36.56
CA ARG A 180 8.31 10.62 -35.67
C ARG A 180 7.52 11.93 -35.55
N ALA A 181 8.20 13.08 -35.50
CA ALA A 181 7.53 14.38 -35.47
C ALA A 181 6.74 14.63 -36.76
N ILE A 182 7.31 14.34 -37.93
CA ILE A 182 6.63 14.46 -39.22
C ILE A 182 5.40 13.55 -39.30
N LYS A 183 5.55 12.27 -38.94
CA LYS A 183 4.39 11.35 -38.89
C LYS A 183 3.29 11.78 -37.94
N GLY A 184 3.63 12.39 -36.81
CA GLY A 184 2.63 12.91 -35.84
C GLY A 184 1.82 14.08 -36.39
N VAL A 185 2.33 14.83 -37.35
CA VAL A 185 1.61 15.92 -38.04
C VAL A 185 0.60 15.38 -39.07
N PHE A 186 0.95 14.27 -39.76
CA PHE A 186 0.08 13.68 -40.80
C PHE A 186 -1.02 12.75 -40.24
N ASN A 187 -0.98 12.38 -38.96
CA ASN A 187 -1.97 11.50 -38.32
C ASN A 187 -2.91 12.23 -37.33
N ARG A 188 -2.99 13.54 -37.45
CA ARG A 188 -4.01 14.40 -36.80
C ARG A 188 -5.01 14.83 -37.86
#